data_f08a405cba0b6dc2fcf557905fdaec6d
#
_entry.id   f08a405cba0b6dc2fcf557905fdaec6d
#
_cell.length_a   1.000
_cell.length_b   1.000
_cell.length_c   1.000
_cell.angle_alpha   90.00
_cell.angle_beta   90.00
_cell.angle_gamma   90.00
#
_symmetry.space_group_name_H-M   'P 1'
#
loop_
_entity.id
_entity.type
_entity.pdbx_description
1 polymer ?
#
loop_
_entity_poly.entity_id
_entity_poly.type
_entity_poly.pdbx_seq_one_letter_code
_entity_poly.pdbx_strand_id
1 'polypeptide(L)'
;YVGRDSYEKGIDILKDAELEINGNVVYCTDRSWEDAMKIIKSSSVVVVPSRMESLPTTVKEAFYLTVPVIGTNVGGIPELIKNNETGILIPPENPSKLAQAVNELLSDKEKSEKLAANGYTFVKNNMTWDVILPKYIQFYENLLKN
;
A
#
# COMPACT_ATOMS: atom_id res chain seq x y z
N TYR A 1 2.03 -2.12 9.49
CA TYR A 1 1.41 -3.22 8.75
C TYR A 1 -0.07 -3.32 9.10
N VAL A 2 -0.91 -3.43 8.08
CA VAL A 2 -2.36 -3.66 8.23
C VAL A 2 -2.76 -4.83 7.33
N GLY A 3 -3.31 -5.88 7.93
CA GLY A 3 -3.73 -7.08 7.20
C GLY A 3 -3.82 -8.32 8.09
N ARG A 4 -4.25 -9.43 7.51
CA ARG A 4 -4.31 -10.71 8.22
C ARG A 4 -2.92 -11.23 8.52
N ASP A 5 -2.78 -11.95 9.63
CA ASP A 5 -1.57 -12.74 9.91
C ASP A 5 -1.68 -14.06 9.12
N SER A 6 -1.12 -14.06 7.91
CA SER A 6 -1.10 -15.23 7.04
C SER A 6 0.16 -15.26 6.18
N TYR A 7 0.53 -16.44 5.71
CA TYR A 7 1.72 -16.64 4.88
C TYR A 7 1.72 -15.75 3.62
N GLU A 8 0.57 -15.63 2.96
CA GLU A 8 0.42 -14.85 1.72
C GLU A 8 0.68 -13.36 1.96
N LYS A 9 0.41 -12.87 3.17
CA LYS A 9 0.57 -11.47 3.54
C LYS A 9 1.99 -11.11 3.98
N GLY A 10 2.86 -12.10 4.20
CA GLY A 10 4.28 -11.89 4.45
C GLY A 10 4.62 -11.14 5.73
N ILE A 11 3.80 -11.27 6.78
CA ILE A 11 4.05 -10.63 8.07
C ILE A 11 5.37 -11.09 8.72
N ASP A 12 5.77 -12.32 8.46
CA ASP A 12 7.03 -12.90 8.88
C ASP A 12 8.23 -12.18 8.22
N ILE A 13 8.13 -11.81 6.94
CA ILE A 13 9.16 -11.00 6.25
C ILE A 13 9.35 -9.65 6.94
N LEU A 14 8.25 -9.03 7.39
CA LEU A 14 8.33 -7.77 8.13
C LEU A 14 8.94 -7.98 9.52
N LYS A 15 8.60 -9.07 10.22
CA LYS A 15 9.21 -9.42 11.52
C LYS A 15 10.72 -9.64 11.38
N ASP A 16 11.16 -10.29 10.31
CA ASP A 16 12.58 -10.47 10.03
C ASP A 16 13.29 -9.15 9.70
N ALA A 17 12.59 -8.22 9.03
CA ALA A 17 13.12 -6.90 8.72
C ALA A 17 13.17 -5.95 9.94
N GLU A 18 12.35 -6.19 10.96
CA GLU A 18 12.13 -5.25 12.08
C GLU A 18 13.42 -4.89 12.83
N LEU A 19 14.35 -5.84 12.96
CA LEU A 19 15.65 -5.58 13.65
C LEU A 19 16.52 -4.56 12.90
N GLU A 20 16.32 -4.37 11.60
CA GLU A 20 17.07 -3.42 10.78
C GLU A 20 16.29 -2.09 10.56
N ILE A 21 15.04 -1.97 11.06
CA ILE A 21 14.20 -0.77 10.91
C ILE A 21 14.51 0.23 12.03
N ASN A 22 14.79 1.48 11.65
CA ASN A 22 15.04 2.59 12.57
C ASN A 22 13.73 3.25 13.05
N GLY A 23 12.79 2.45 13.57
CA GLY A 23 11.48 2.94 13.98
C GLY A 23 10.66 1.88 14.68
N ASN A 24 9.47 2.25 15.14
CA ASN A 24 8.55 1.31 15.77
C ASN A 24 7.65 0.66 14.70
N VAL A 25 7.57 -0.66 14.69
CA VAL A 25 6.66 -1.40 13.81
C VAL A 25 5.36 -1.67 14.55
N VAL A 26 4.25 -1.31 13.92
CA VAL A 26 2.90 -1.56 14.44
C VAL A 26 2.22 -2.61 13.58
N TYR A 27 1.79 -3.70 14.20
CA TYR A 27 1.05 -4.78 13.55
C TYR A 27 -0.44 -4.63 13.83
N CYS A 28 -1.21 -4.30 12.80
CA CYS A 28 -2.66 -4.19 12.86
C CYS A 28 -3.29 -5.43 12.22
N THR A 29 -3.47 -6.47 13.03
CA THR A 29 -4.18 -7.69 12.68
C THR A 29 -5.47 -7.75 13.48
N ASP A 30 -6.54 -8.32 12.92
CA ASP A 30 -7.81 -8.57 13.61
C ASP A 30 -8.42 -7.33 14.31
N ARG A 31 -8.32 -6.17 13.66
CA ARG A 31 -8.88 -4.90 14.12
C ARG A 31 -10.08 -4.48 13.25
N SER A 32 -10.92 -3.58 13.79
CA SER A 32 -11.98 -2.95 13.02
C SER A 32 -11.38 -2.12 11.87
N TRP A 33 -12.17 -1.88 10.83
CA TRP A 33 -11.75 -1.03 9.72
C TRP A 33 -11.43 0.39 10.20
N GLU A 34 -12.24 0.94 11.12
CA GLU A 34 -12.04 2.27 11.69
C GLU A 34 -10.70 2.38 12.43
N ASP A 35 -10.33 1.36 13.20
CA ASP A 35 -9.06 1.35 13.92
C ASP A 35 -7.88 1.18 12.97
N ALA A 36 -8.04 0.35 11.93
CA ALA A 36 -7.04 0.22 10.88
C ALA A 36 -6.77 1.56 10.18
N MET A 37 -7.84 2.31 9.84
CA MET A 37 -7.70 3.64 9.23
C MET A 37 -7.00 4.64 10.14
N LYS A 38 -7.27 4.64 11.44
CA LYS A 38 -6.57 5.49 12.42
C LYS A 38 -5.08 5.14 12.48
N ILE A 39 -4.75 3.85 12.51
CA ILE A 39 -3.36 3.37 12.52
C ILE A 39 -2.64 3.78 11.23
N ILE A 40 -3.24 3.54 10.06
CA ILE A 40 -2.66 3.98 8.78
C ILE A 40 -2.39 5.49 8.82
N LYS A 41 -3.39 6.29 9.18
CA LYS A 41 -3.28 7.76 9.17
C LYS A 41 -2.19 8.29 10.12
N SER A 42 -1.91 7.59 11.22
CA SER A 42 -0.89 7.97 12.20
C SER A 42 0.50 7.40 11.88
N SER A 43 0.62 6.59 10.83
CA SER A 43 1.87 5.94 10.46
C SER A 43 2.72 6.82 9.54
N SER A 44 4.04 6.76 9.68
CA SER A 44 4.99 7.41 8.77
C SER A 44 5.09 6.70 7.42
N VAL A 45 4.85 5.38 7.40
CA VAL A 45 4.86 4.54 6.19
C VAL A 45 4.00 3.30 6.42
N VAL A 46 3.33 2.84 5.37
CA VAL A 46 2.62 1.56 5.36
C VAL A 46 3.41 0.55 4.53
N VAL A 47 3.57 -0.66 5.06
CA VAL A 47 4.25 -1.75 4.36
C VAL A 47 3.27 -2.87 3.98
N VAL A 48 3.39 -3.37 2.76
CA VAL A 48 2.61 -4.49 2.20
C VAL A 48 3.58 -5.54 1.68
N PRO A 49 4.16 -6.38 2.58
CA PRO A 49 5.24 -7.31 2.25
C PRO A 49 4.74 -8.62 1.65
N SER A 50 3.60 -8.59 0.98
CA SER A 50 2.86 -9.77 0.54
C SER A 50 3.65 -10.64 -0.44
N ARG A 51 3.43 -11.95 -0.35
CA ARG A 51 3.87 -12.96 -1.33
C ARG A 51 2.87 -13.10 -2.48
N MET A 52 1.59 -12.88 -2.16
CA MET A 52 0.49 -12.98 -3.13
C MET A 52 -0.54 -11.90 -2.86
N GLU A 53 -0.93 -11.18 -3.90
CA GLU A 53 -1.98 -10.17 -3.86
C GLU A 53 -2.70 -10.06 -5.20
N SER A 54 -4.00 -9.78 -5.15
CA SER A 54 -4.74 -9.36 -6.34
C SER A 54 -4.64 -7.84 -6.53
N LEU A 55 -5.36 -7.08 -5.72
CA LEU A 55 -5.34 -5.61 -5.75
C LEU A 55 -5.61 -5.07 -4.32
N PRO A 56 -4.57 -4.92 -3.48
CA PRO A 56 -4.74 -4.71 -2.04
C PRO A 56 -5.46 -3.40 -1.72
N THR A 57 -6.52 -3.48 -0.92
CA THR A 57 -7.25 -2.30 -0.43
C THR A 57 -6.39 -1.44 0.46
N THR A 58 -5.53 -2.05 1.27
CA THR A 58 -4.61 -1.36 2.17
C THR A 58 -3.73 -0.32 1.46
N VAL A 59 -3.25 -0.62 0.23
CA VAL A 59 -2.50 0.35 -0.58
C VAL A 59 -3.38 1.55 -0.95
N LYS A 60 -4.61 1.30 -1.41
CA LYS A 60 -5.55 2.36 -1.80
C LYS A 60 -5.96 3.21 -0.60
N GLU A 61 -6.18 2.58 0.54
CA GLU A 61 -6.53 3.23 1.80
C GLU A 61 -5.38 4.12 2.31
N ALA A 62 -4.15 3.61 2.29
CA ALA A 62 -2.96 4.38 2.66
C ALA A 62 -2.75 5.58 1.73
N PHE A 63 -2.86 5.39 0.42
CA PHE A 63 -2.81 6.47 -0.56
C PHE A 63 -3.88 7.53 -0.32
N TYR A 64 -5.13 7.10 -0.08
CA TYR A 64 -6.23 8.03 0.20
C TYR A 64 -6.02 8.85 1.48
N LEU A 65 -5.34 8.26 2.47
CA LEU A 65 -4.95 8.93 3.72
C LEU A 65 -3.62 9.70 3.60
N THR A 66 -3.05 9.78 2.40
CA THR A 66 -1.78 10.48 2.12
C THR A 66 -0.63 9.92 2.96
N VAL A 67 -0.54 8.60 3.03
CA VAL A 67 0.56 7.88 3.69
C VAL A 67 1.36 7.12 2.64
N PRO A 68 2.70 7.24 2.62
CA PRO A 68 3.54 6.56 1.65
C PRO A 68 3.50 5.05 1.87
N VAL A 69 3.61 4.30 0.77
CA VAL A 69 3.50 2.84 0.79
C VAL A 69 4.74 2.19 0.20
N ILE A 70 5.20 1.14 0.87
CA ILE A 70 6.18 0.19 0.35
C ILE A 70 5.44 -1.13 0.11
N GLY A 71 5.51 -1.66 -1.10
CA GLY A 71 4.91 -2.93 -1.46
C GLY A 71 5.88 -3.85 -2.19
N THR A 72 5.62 -5.14 -2.13
CA THR A 72 6.33 -6.13 -2.92
C THR A 72 5.86 -6.11 -4.38
N ASN A 73 6.78 -6.43 -5.30
CA ASN A 73 6.48 -6.51 -6.74
C ASN A 73 5.81 -7.85 -7.08
N VAL A 74 4.59 -8.06 -6.56
CA VAL A 74 3.79 -9.28 -6.79
C VAL A 74 2.34 -8.94 -7.16
N GLY A 75 1.71 -9.80 -7.95
CA GLY A 75 0.30 -9.69 -8.31
C GLY A 75 -0.09 -8.32 -8.84
N GLY A 76 -1.15 -7.74 -8.30
CA GLY A 76 -1.66 -6.41 -8.69
C GLY A 76 -1.03 -5.24 -7.92
N ILE A 77 -0.07 -5.45 -7.02
CA ILE A 77 0.60 -4.33 -6.33
C ILE A 77 1.26 -3.35 -7.33
N PRO A 78 1.97 -3.80 -8.39
CA PRO A 78 2.55 -2.90 -9.38
C PRO A 78 1.53 -2.10 -10.23
N GLU A 79 0.27 -2.48 -10.20
CA GLU A 79 -0.80 -1.69 -10.84
C GLU A 79 -1.13 -0.44 -10.01
N LEU A 80 -0.98 -0.52 -8.68
CA LEU A 80 -1.22 0.58 -7.75
C LEU A 80 0.04 1.40 -7.48
N ILE A 81 1.18 0.72 -7.26
CA ILE A 81 2.44 1.36 -6.90
C ILE A 81 3.33 1.48 -8.14
N LYS A 82 3.58 2.72 -8.58
CA LYS A 82 4.63 3.03 -9.55
C LYS A 82 5.91 3.35 -8.77
N ASN A 83 6.94 2.51 -8.97
CA ASN A 83 8.15 2.57 -8.17
C ASN A 83 8.83 3.94 -8.23
N ASN A 84 9.13 4.52 -7.07
CA ASN A 84 9.68 5.87 -6.88
C ASN A 84 8.80 7.02 -7.43
N GLU A 85 7.54 6.74 -7.80
CA GLU A 85 6.59 7.75 -8.25
C GLU A 85 5.41 7.88 -7.29
N THR A 86 4.70 6.78 -6.98
CA THR A 86 3.57 6.75 -6.03
C THR A 86 3.89 5.95 -4.76
N GLY A 87 5.00 5.24 -4.71
CA GLY A 87 5.46 4.44 -3.58
C GLY A 87 6.76 3.73 -3.93
N ILE A 88 7.18 2.79 -3.11
CA ILE A 88 8.38 1.97 -3.37
C ILE A 88 7.96 0.52 -3.61
N LEU A 89 8.48 -0.08 -4.68
CA LEU A 89 8.38 -1.51 -4.94
C LEU A 89 9.68 -2.21 -4.59
N ILE A 90 9.58 -3.30 -3.84
CA ILE A 90 10.70 -4.16 -3.48
C ILE A 90 10.49 -5.58 -4.02
N PRO A 91 11.54 -6.38 -4.19
CA PRO A 91 11.41 -7.81 -4.43
C PRO A 91 10.68 -8.50 -3.27
N PRO A 92 9.83 -9.51 -3.54
CA PRO A 92 9.27 -10.33 -2.47
C PRO A 92 10.37 -11.10 -1.74
N GLU A 93 10.06 -11.64 -0.57
CA GLU A 93 10.97 -12.49 0.24
C GLU A 93 12.31 -11.80 0.58
N ASN A 94 12.32 -10.48 0.77
CA ASN A 94 13.57 -9.74 0.99
C ASN A 94 13.45 -8.79 2.19
N PRO A 95 13.67 -9.28 3.44
CA PRO A 95 13.58 -8.46 4.64
C PRO A 95 14.53 -7.25 4.62
N SER A 96 15.79 -7.44 4.19
CA SER A 96 16.78 -6.36 4.17
C SER A 96 16.39 -5.24 3.19
N LYS A 97 15.81 -5.57 2.01
CA LYS A 97 15.28 -4.54 1.10
C LYS A 97 14.07 -3.83 1.67
N LEU A 98 13.23 -4.54 2.43
CA LEU A 98 12.12 -3.92 3.13
C LEU A 98 12.62 -2.90 4.17
N ALA A 99 13.54 -3.32 5.04
CA ALA A 99 14.12 -2.45 6.05
C ALA A 99 14.83 -1.23 5.43
N GLN A 100 15.61 -1.44 4.36
CA GLN A 100 16.26 -0.36 3.63
C GLN A 100 15.26 0.67 3.11
N ALA A 101 14.18 0.22 2.46
CA ALA A 101 13.15 1.11 1.92
C ALA A 101 12.39 1.87 3.02
N VAL A 102 12.10 1.21 4.15
CA VAL A 102 11.49 1.87 5.31
C VAL A 102 12.40 2.95 5.86
N ASN A 103 13.67 2.64 6.10
CA ASN A 103 14.65 3.59 6.64
C ASN A 103 14.88 4.78 5.69
N GLU A 104 14.86 4.55 4.39
CA GLU A 104 14.92 5.61 3.39
C GLU A 104 13.76 6.60 3.56
N LEU A 105 12.51 6.12 3.64
CA LEU A 105 11.36 7.01 3.80
C LEU A 105 11.27 7.66 5.19
N LEU A 106 11.82 7.04 6.22
CA LEU A 106 11.91 7.64 7.56
C LEU A 106 12.96 8.76 7.62
N SER A 107 14.04 8.66 6.84
CA SER A 107 15.14 9.65 6.82
C SER A 107 14.95 10.76 5.78
N ASP A 108 14.26 10.49 4.68
CA ASP A 108 13.99 11.44 3.60
C ASP A 108 12.53 11.88 3.60
N LYS A 109 12.26 12.92 4.40
CA LYS A 109 10.92 13.48 4.53
C LYS A 109 10.36 14.03 3.22
N GLU A 110 11.19 14.68 2.41
CA GLU A 110 10.76 15.27 1.12
C GLU A 110 10.29 14.17 0.15
N LYS A 111 11.09 13.11 0.03
CA LYS A 111 10.72 11.94 -0.79
C LYS A 111 9.44 11.30 -0.27
N SER A 112 9.34 11.09 1.03
CA SER A 112 8.19 10.49 1.69
C SER A 112 6.89 11.27 1.39
N GLU A 113 6.90 12.57 1.61
CA GLU A 113 5.76 13.46 1.35
C GLU A 113 5.39 13.50 -0.14
N LYS A 114 6.38 13.53 -1.03
CA LYS A 114 6.15 13.49 -2.49
C LYS A 114 5.47 12.21 -2.93
N LEU A 115 5.95 11.04 -2.48
CA LEU A 115 5.34 9.76 -2.81
C LEU A 115 3.91 9.66 -2.28
N ALA A 116 3.66 10.11 -1.05
CA ALA A 116 2.34 10.13 -0.45
C ALA A 116 1.35 11.03 -1.22
N ALA A 117 1.77 12.23 -1.62
CA ALA A 117 0.95 13.15 -2.42
C ALA A 117 0.62 12.57 -3.81
N ASN A 118 1.59 11.94 -4.46
CA ASN A 118 1.39 11.28 -5.74
C ASN A 118 0.45 10.07 -5.62
N GLY A 119 0.60 9.26 -4.57
CA GLY A 119 -0.29 8.13 -4.27
C GLY A 119 -1.74 8.61 -4.05
N TYR A 120 -1.93 9.67 -3.28
CA TYR A 120 -3.25 10.29 -3.10
C TYR A 120 -3.86 10.75 -4.43
N THR A 121 -3.09 11.44 -5.25
CA THR A 121 -3.53 11.92 -6.57
C THR A 121 -3.92 10.75 -7.46
N PHE A 122 -3.11 9.69 -7.47
CA PHE A 122 -3.39 8.49 -8.24
C PHE A 122 -4.71 7.83 -7.82
N VAL A 123 -4.92 7.58 -6.53
CA VAL A 123 -6.13 6.89 -6.06
C VAL A 123 -7.38 7.75 -6.27
N LYS A 124 -7.28 9.06 -6.03
CA LYS A 124 -8.38 9.99 -6.23
C LYS A 124 -8.85 10.06 -7.68
N ASN A 125 -7.91 10.04 -8.61
CA ASN A 125 -8.21 10.19 -10.04
C ASN A 125 -8.59 8.88 -10.74
N ASN A 126 -8.31 7.72 -10.11
CA ASN A 126 -8.48 6.43 -10.79
C ASN A 126 -9.33 5.41 -10.03
N MET A 127 -9.45 5.51 -8.69
CA MET A 127 -9.94 4.40 -7.86
C MET A 127 -11.13 4.76 -6.96
N THR A 128 -11.62 6.01 -6.99
CA THR A 128 -12.82 6.39 -6.24
C THR A 128 -14.10 5.97 -6.96
N TRP A 129 -15.19 5.81 -6.23
CA TRP A 129 -16.48 5.44 -6.80
C TRP A 129 -16.97 6.46 -7.84
N ASP A 130 -16.71 7.75 -7.65
CA ASP A 130 -17.07 8.80 -8.62
C ASP A 130 -16.39 8.60 -9.97
N VAL A 131 -15.19 7.99 -9.99
CA VAL A 131 -14.44 7.70 -11.21
C VAL A 131 -14.79 6.34 -11.79
N ILE A 132 -14.99 5.34 -10.94
CA ILE A 132 -15.18 3.96 -11.37
C ILE A 132 -16.62 3.68 -11.78
N LEU A 133 -17.61 4.20 -11.05
CA LEU A 133 -19.01 3.90 -11.27
C LEU A 133 -19.51 4.27 -12.69
N PRO A 134 -19.18 5.46 -13.24
CA PRO A 134 -19.56 5.78 -14.62
C PRO A 134 -19.02 4.79 -15.65
N LYS A 135 -17.80 4.27 -15.46
CA LYS A 135 -17.19 3.27 -16.34
C LYS A 135 -17.94 1.94 -16.31
N TYR A 136 -18.38 1.50 -15.12
CA TYR A 136 -19.21 0.30 -14.97
C TYR A 136 -20.56 0.48 -15.66
N ILE A 137 -21.23 1.61 -15.42
CA ILE A 137 -22.53 1.90 -16.05
C ILE A 137 -22.39 1.86 -17.58
N GLN A 138 -21.41 2.58 -18.14
CA GLN A 138 -21.15 2.59 -19.57
C GLN A 138 -20.86 1.20 -20.14
N PHE A 139 -20.09 0.38 -19.42
CA PHE A 139 -19.82 -0.99 -19.83
C PHE A 139 -21.10 -1.83 -19.93
N TYR A 140 -21.98 -1.78 -18.92
CA TYR A 140 -23.25 -2.51 -18.94
C TYR A 140 -24.21 -1.98 -20.01
N GLU A 141 -24.30 -0.67 -20.20
CA GLU A 141 -25.12 -0.08 -21.26
C GLU A 141 -24.67 -0.53 -22.66
N ASN A 142 -23.37 -0.66 -22.88
CA ASN A 142 -22.84 -1.15 -24.16
C ASN A 142 -23.16 -2.64 -24.38
N LEU A 143 -23.17 -3.46 -23.34
CA LEU A 143 -23.58 -4.87 -23.44
C LEU A 143 -25.06 -5.04 -23.78
N LEU A 144 -25.92 -4.13 -23.30
CA LEU A 144 -27.37 -4.19 -23.57
C LEU A 144 -27.74 -3.70 -24.97
N LYS A 145 -26.83 -3.03 -25.68
CA LYS A 145 -27.05 -2.53 -27.05
C LYS A 145 -26.65 -3.53 -28.14
N ASN A 146 -26.00 -4.63 -27.76
CA ASN A 146 -25.62 -5.74 -28.63
C ASN A 146 -26.53 -6.95 -28.41
#